data_57a48e5c6d19ea9eb5f7d66acf8e14f9
#
_entry.id   57a48e5c6d19ea9eb5f7d66acf8e14f9
#
_cell.length_a   1.000
_cell.length_b   1.000
_cell.length_c   1.000
_cell.angle_alpha   90.00
_cell.angle_beta   90.00
_cell.angle_gamma   90.00
#
_symmetry.space_group_name_H-M   'P 1'
#
loop_
_entity.id
_entity.type
_entity.pdbx_description
1 polymer ?
#
loop_
_entity_poly.entity_id
_entity_poly.type
_entity_poly.pdbx_seq_one_letter_code
_entity_poly.pdbx_strand_id
1 'polypeptide(L)'
;MNKFLVILTALLLSGCAAKVSQLQTPEKIEYNGKTYKLTASQDLDTIARYVYIAEPETLENWKSQIEVLLDRDVTRSIEQRVALREKVYRNLGVQDFKIRANSTNPKKPATELNGYVIYAPTEQNPSWQVDIAKGKNISHCGFVQYQYS
;
A
#
# COMPACT_ATOMS: atom_id res chain seq x y z
N MET A 1 56.89 -21.47 -16.49
CA MET A 1 55.68 -21.01 -17.22
C MET A 1 54.53 -20.99 -16.26
N ASN A 2 54.29 -19.83 -15.63
CA ASN A 2 53.24 -19.68 -14.62
C ASN A 2 51.99 -19.13 -15.31
N LYS A 3 50.97 -19.93 -15.36
CA LYS A 3 49.63 -19.51 -15.78
C LYS A 3 48.98 -18.76 -14.58
N PHE A 4 48.97 -17.45 -14.67
CA PHE A 4 48.15 -16.61 -13.78
C PHE A 4 46.68 -16.83 -14.15
N LEU A 5 46.00 -17.58 -13.34
CA LEU A 5 44.55 -17.71 -13.36
C LEU A 5 43.98 -16.45 -12.69
N VAL A 6 43.57 -15.48 -13.48
CA VAL A 6 42.82 -14.34 -13.00
C VAL A 6 41.41 -14.82 -12.71
N ILE A 7 41.13 -15.11 -11.45
CA ILE A 7 39.78 -15.33 -10.97
C ILE A 7 39.11 -13.95 -10.89
N LEU A 8 38.35 -13.63 -11.91
CA LEU A 8 37.44 -12.48 -11.91
C LEU A 8 36.25 -12.82 -11.00
N THR A 9 36.43 -12.52 -9.75
CA THR A 9 35.30 -12.56 -8.75
C THR A 9 34.31 -11.48 -9.16
N ALA A 10 33.32 -11.88 -9.96
CA ALA A 10 32.15 -11.06 -10.17
C ALA A 10 31.45 -10.86 -8.80
N LEU A 11 31.72 -9.72 -8.17
CA LEU A 11 30.89 -9.24 -7.07
C LEU A 11 29.48 -9.07 -7.63
N LEU A 12 28.65 -10.04 -7.36
CA LEU A 12 27.20 -9.87 -7.43
C LEU A 12 26.82 -8.87 -6.34
N LEU A 13 26.91 -7.59 -6.67
CA LEU A 13 26.23 -6.54 -5.95
C LEU A 13 24.74 -6.77 -6.16
N SER A 14 24.15 -7.61 -5.31
CA SER A 14 22.72 -7.66 -5.10
C SER A 14 22.28 -6.43 -4.30
N GLY A 15 22.64 -5.26 -4.84
CA GLY A 15 22.00 -4.03 -4.49
C GLY A 15 20.63 -4.01 -5.16
N CYS A 16 19.65 -3.39 -4.59
CA CYS A 16 18.44 -2.95 -5.28
C CYS A 16 18.84 -1.94 -6.37
N ALA A 17 19.60 -2.40 -7.37
CA ALA A 17 20.04 -1.61 -8.46
C ALA A 17 18.84 -1.29 -9.33
N ALA A 18 18.35 -0.06 -9.24
CA ALA A 18 17.58 0.64 -10.25
C ALA A 18 16.36 -0.09 -10.88
N LYS A 19 15.96 -1.24 -10.39
CA LYS A 19 14.65 -1.77 -10.66
C LYS A 19 13.67 -1.15 -9.68
N VAL A 20 12.66 -0.53 -10.23
CA VAL A 20 11.47 -0.06 -9.53
C VAL A 20 11.12 -1.09 -8.46
N SER A 21 11.06 -0.68 -7.19
CA SER A 21 10.75 -1.60 -6.10
C SER A 21 9.45 -2.32 -6.41
N GLN A 22 9.45 -3.64 -6.36
CA GLN A 22 8.29 -4.46 -6.61
C GLN A 22 7.84 -5.11 -5.31
N LEU A 23 6.56 -5.06 -5.05
CA LEU A 23 5.94 -5.78 -3.96
C LEU A 23 5.56 -7.18 -4.46
N GLN A 24 6.07 -8.21 -3.79
CA GLN A 24 5.59 -9.57 -4.02
C GLN A 24 4.26 -9.74 -3.30
N THR A 25 3.19 -9.87 -4.05
CA THR A 25 1.84 -10.04 -3.52
C THR A 25 1.36 -11.47 -3.73
N PRO A 26 0.68 -12.08 -2.74
CA PRO A 26 0.10 -13.41 -2.89
C PRO A 26 -1.05 -13.38 -3.91
N GLU A 27 -1.38 -14.53 -4.50
CA GLU A 27 -2.56 -14.65 -5.35
C GLU A 27 -3.88 -14.58 -4.56
N LYS A 28 -3.85 -14.98 -3.29
CA LYS A 28 -5.01 -15.00 -2.38
C LYS A 28 -4.64 -14.50 -1.00
N ILE A 29 -5.59 -13.86 -0.34
CA ILE A 29 -5.52 -13.42 1.04
C ILE A 29 -6.72 -14.00 1.79
N GLU A 30 -6.46 -14.71 2.89
CA GLU A 30 -7.50 -15.16 3.82
C GLU A 30 -7.69 -14.10 4.91
N TYR A 31 -8.89 -13.56 5.00
CA TYR A 31 -9.21 -12.55 6.00
C TYR A 31 -10.67 -12.67 6.45
N ASN A 32 -10.87 -12.68 7.76
CA ASN A 32 -12.21 -12.72 8.39
C ASN A 32 -13.12 -13.82 7.83
N GLY A 33 -12.57 -15.02 7.64
CA GLY A 33 -13.31 -16.19 7.13
C GLY A 33 -13.66 -16.13 5.65
N LYS A 34 -13.11 -15.19 4.89
CA LYS A 34 -13.28 -15.07 3.44
C LYS A 34 -11.96 -15.20 2.72
N THR A 35 -12.00 -15.74 1.51
CA THR A 35 -10.88 -15.80 0.57
C THR A 35 -10.99 -14.63 -0.41
N TYR A 36 -10.00 -13.76 -0.41
CA TYR A 36 -9.87 -12.63 -1.34
C TYR A 36 -8.86 -13.00 -2.42
N LYS A 37 -9.27 -12.97 -3.68
CA LYS A 37 -8.43 -13.29 -4.81
C LYS A 37 -7.92 -12.03 -5.49
N LEU A 38 -6.65 -12.01 -5.89
CA LEU A 38 -6.09 -10.92 -6.71
C LEU A 38 -6.86 -10.84 -8.02
N THR A 39 -7.60 -9.75 -8.20
CA THR A 39 -8.53 -9.56 -9.32
C THR A 39 -8.05 -8.47 -10.27
N ALA A 40 -7.34 -7.47 -9.75
CA ALA A 40 -6.75 -6.41 -10.57
C ALA A 40 -5.42 -5.97 -9.99
N SER A 41 -4.50 -5.56 -10.87
CA SER A 41 -3.26 -4.91 -10.50
C SER A 41 -2.91 -3.82 -11.50
N GLN A 42 -2.32 -2.74 -11.01
CA GLN A 42 -1.88 -1.61 -11.81
C GLN A 42 -0.55 -1.10 -11.26
N ASP A 43 0.41 -0.91 -12.15
CA ASP A 43 1.70 -0.27 -11.83
C ASP A 43 1.85 1.00 -12.67
N LEU A 44 1.97 2.15 -11.98
CA LEU A 44 2.09 3.49 -12.57
C LEU A 44 3.46 4.11 -12.25
N ASP A 45 4.51 3.33 -12.18
CA ASP A 45 5.89 3.70 -11.84
C ASP A 45 6.05 4.26 -10.42
N THR A 46 5.32 5.29 -10.05
CA THR A 46 5.37 5.90 -8.71
C THR A 46 4.52 5.16 -7.70
N ILE A 47 3.42 4.56 -8.15
CA ILE A 47 2.44 3.85 -7.32
C ILE A 47 2.07 2.54 -7.99
N ALA A 48 2.03 1.45 -7.21
CA ALA A 48 1.43 0.19 -7.63
C ALA A 48 0.26 -0.17 -6.72
N ARG A 49 -0.81 -0.72 -7.29
CA ARG A 49 -2.04 -1.11 -6.61
C ARG A 49 -2.40 -2.54 -6.95
N TYR A 50 -2.86 -3.28 -5.96
CA TYR A 50 -3.30 -4.67 -6.07
C TYR A 50 -4.64 -4.79 -5.38
N VAL A 51 -5.67 -5.17 -6.12
CA VAL A 51 -7.05 -5.26 -5.64
C VAL A 51 -7.48 -6.71 -5.53
N TYR A 52 -7.93 -7.09 -4.36
CA TYR A 52 -8.41 -8.42 -4.02
C TYR A 52 -9.89 -8.35 -3.71
N ILE A 53 -10.68 -9.19 -4.36
CA ILE A 53 -12.12 -9.30 -4.18
C ILE A 53 -12.46 -10.62 -3.52
N ALA A 54 -13.42 -10.61 -2.60
CA ALA A 54 -13.90 -11.80 -1.92
C ALA A 54 -14.64 -12.72 -2.90
N GLU A 55 -14.26 -13.99 -3.00
CA GLU A 55 -15.00 -14.96 -3.81
C GLU A 55 -16.41 -15.20 -3.22
N PRO A 56 -17.48 -15.29 -4.03
CA PRO A 56 -17.56 -15.24 -5.50
C PRO A 56 -17.85 -13.84 -6.10
N GLU A 57 -17.57 -12.76 -5.40
CA GLU A 57 -17.83 -11.39 -5.82
C GLU A 57 -16.95 -10.96 -7.03
N THR A 58 -17.29 -9.85 -7.70
CA THR A 58 -16.56 -9.31 -8.84
C THR A 58 -16.16 -7.84 -8.61
N LEU A 59 -15.30 -7.28 -9.47
CA LEU A 59 -14.92 -5.86 -9.41
C LEU A 59 -16.10 -4.89 -9.54
N GLU A 60 -17.13 -5.29 -10.31
CA GLU A 60 -18.32 -4.48 -10.56
C GLU A 60 -19.35 -4.61 -9.43
N ASN A 61 -19.28 -5.69 -8.67
CA ASN A 61 -20.29 -6.00 -7.63
C ASN A 61 -19.62 -6.68 -6.42
N TRP A 62 -18.85 -5.92 -5.68
CA TRP A 62 -18.22 -6.36 -4.47
C TRP A 62 -18.91 -5.76 -3.22
N LYS A 63 -18.84 -6.48 -2.12
CA LYS A 63 -19.30 -6.04 -0.79
C LYS A 63 -18.14 -5.76 0.14
N SER A 64 -17.00 -6.38 -0.14
CA SER A 64 -15.77 -6.12 0.59
C SER A 64 -14.57 -6.39 -0.32
N GLN A 65 -13.52 -5.59 -0.16
CA GLN A 65 -12.27 -5.74 -0.89
C GLN A 65 -11.06 -5.48 0.00
N ILE A 66 -9.92 -6.00 -0.42
CA ILE A 66 -8.63 -5.64 0.14
C ILE A 66 -7.82 -4.96 -0.96
N GLU A 67 -7.27 -3.80 -0.66
CA GLU A 67 -6.30 -3.13 -1.53
C GLU A 67 -4.92 -3.14 -0.87
N VAL A 68 -3.90 -3.48 -1.64
CA VAL A 68 -2.50 -3.30 -1.26
C VAL A 68 -1.92 -2.22 -2.15
N LEU A 69 -1.39 -1.18 -1.53
CA LEU A 69 -0.78 -0.04 -2.20
C LEU A 69 0.72 -0.01 -1.90
N LEU A 70 1.53 0.17 -2.93
CA LEU A 70 2.94 0.55 -2.82
C LEU A 70 3.11 1.96 -3.39
N ASP A 71 3.50 2.92 -2.56
CA ASP A 71 3.97 4.25 -2.98
C ASP A 71 5.50 4.27 -2.86
N ARG A 72 6.19 4.42 -3.99
CA ARG A 72 7.65 4.32 -4.10
C ARG A 72 8.38 5.57 -3.63
N ASP A 73 7.68 6.59 -3.17
CA ASP A 73 8.31 7.75 -2.54
C ASP A 73 8.92 7.36 -1.19
N VAL A 74 10.23 7.23 -1.16
CA VAL A 74 11.02 6.88 0.04
C VAL A 74 11.33 8.09 0.94
N THR A 75 11.01 9.30 0.48
CA THR A 75 11.38 10.56 1.16
C THR A 75 10.30 11.08 2.09
N ARG A 76 9.04 10.74 1.81
CA ARG A 76 7.89 11.26 2.55
C ARG A 76 7.74 10.59 3.90
N SER A 77 7.67 11.38 4.98
CA SER A 77 7.40 10.87 6.33
C SER A 77 5.95 10.40 6.49
N ILE A 78 5.68 9.64 7.54
CA ILE A 78 4.32 9.20 7.86
C ILE A 78 3.41 10.39 8.17
N GLU A 79 3.91 11.39 8.88
CA GLU A 79 3.17 12.62 9.20
C GLU A 79 2.78 13.38 7.93
N GLN A 80 3.70 13.48 6.96
CA GLN A 80 3.42 14.10 5.66
C GLN A 80 2.37 13.32 4.87
N ARG A 81 2.39 11.98 4.95
CA ARG A 81 1.37 11.13 4.32
C ARG A 81 0.00 11.31 4.96
N VAL A 82 -0.06 11.43 6.29
CA VAL A 82 -1.31 11.74 7.01
C VAL A 82 -1.85 13.10 6.57
N ALA A 83 -1.02 14.14 6.61
CA ALA A 83 -1.45 15.50 6.23
C ALA A 83 -1.96 15.58 4.77
N LEU A 84 -1.26 14.90 3.84
CA LEU A 84 -1.69 14.85 2.45
C LEU A 84 -3.05 14.14 2.31
N ARG A 85 -3.26 13.04 3.00
CA ARG A 85 -4.48 12.25 2.94
C ARG A 85 -5.67 13.00 3.55
N GLU A 86 -5.47 13.65 4.69
CA GLU A 86 -6.48 14.53 5.29
C GLU A 86 -6.90 15.65 4.33
N LYS A 87 -5.92 16.27 3.66
CA LYS A 87 -6.20 17.31 2.65
C LYS A 87 -7.07 16.75 1.51
N VAL A 88 -6.75 15.56 1.01
CA VAL A 88 -7.54 14.91 -0.05
C VAL A 88 -8.97 14.66 0.41
N TYR A 89 -9.17 14.11 1.60
CA TYR A 89 -10.52 13.84 2.12
C TYR A 89 -11.33 15.12 2.31
N ARG A 90 -10.73 16.18 2.86
CA ARG A 90 -11.41 17.47 2.99
C ARG A 90 -11.80 18.06 1.63
N ASN A 91 -10.91 17.96 0.63
CA ASN A 91 -11.19 18.43 -0.73
C ASN A 91 -12.31 17.62 -1.42
N LEU A 92 -12.46 16.35 -1.08
CA LEU A 92 -13.55 15.49 -1.56
C LEU A 92 -14.86 15.70 -0.77
N GLY A 93 -14.86 16.57 0.23
CA GLY A 93 -16.04 16.83 1.07
C GLY A 93 -16.38 15.71 2.05
N VAL A 94 -15.46 14.79 2.31
CA VAL A 94 -15.66 13.72 3.29
C VAL A 94 -15.75 14.32 4.69
N GLN A 95 -16.82 13.97 5.42
CA GLN A 95 -17.10 14.52 6.74
C GLN A 95 -16.58 13.63 7.88
N ASP A 96 -16.51 12.32 7.67
CA ASP A 96 -16.13 11.35 8.70
C ASP A 96 -14.88 10.59 8.28
N PHE A 97 -13.77 10.96 8.87
CA PHE A 97 -12.50 10.26 8.74
C PHE A 97 -11.62 10.52 9.96
N LYS A 98 -10.73 9.59 10.21
CA LYS A 98 -9.69 9.73 11.23
C LYS A 98 -8.44 9.00 10.77
N ILE A 99 -7.36 9.75 10.58
CA ILE A 99 -6.06 9.21 10.19
C ILE A 99 -5.03 9.65 11.22
N ARG A 100 -4.14 8.75 11.57
CA ARG A 100 -3.12 8.99 12.59
C ARG A 100 -1.76 8.48 12.14
N ALA A 101 -0.76 9.26 12.49
CA ALA A 101 0.63 8.83 12.50
C ALA A 101 0.94 8.22 13.86
N ASN A 102 1.46 7.01 13.89
CA ASN A 102 1.75 6.28 15.12
C ASN A 102 3.26 6.00 15.21
N SER A 103 3.79 6.21 16.40
CA SER A 103 5.15 5.81 16.76
C SER A 103 5.12 4.84 17.93
N THR A 104 5.95 3.83 17.90
CA THR A 104 6.19 2.95 19.04
C THR A 104 6.97 3.62 20.17
N ASN A 105 7.61 4.76 19.87
CA ASN A 105 8.33 5.57 20.82
C ASN A 105 7.98 7.06 20.60
N PRO A 106 7.40 7.75 21.61
CA PRO A 106 6.99 9.16 21.47
C PRO A 106 8.13 10.14 21.13
N LYS A 107 9.38 9.73 21.39
CA LYS A 107 10.58 10.53 21.07
C LYS A 107 11.13 10.29 19.66
N LYS A 108 10.52 9.41 18.88
CA LYS A 108 10.92 9.07 17.52
C LYS A 108 9.81 9.44 16.53
N PRO A 109 10.15 9.74 15.26
CA PRO A 109 9.18 9.93 14.21
C PRO A 109 8.20 8.75 14.11
N ALA A 110 7.00 9.02 13.60
CA ALA A 110 6.02 7.97 13.37
C ALA A 110 6.52 6.95 12.33
N THR A 111 6.21 5.69 12.56
CA THR A 111 6.61 4.57 11.70
C THR A 111 5.43 3.97 10.97
N GLU A 112 4.21 4.19 11.45
CA GLU A 112 2.99 3.64 10.89
C GLU A 112 1.91 4.71 10.75
N LEU A 113 1.07 4.54 9.74
CA LEU A 113 -0.19 5.23 9.55
C LEU A 113 -1.32 4.25 9.76
N ASN A 114 -2.37 4.66 10.45
CA ASN A 114 -3.64 3.95 10.46
C ASN A 114 -4.81 4.92 10.50
N GLY A 115 -5.98 4.44 10.11
CA GLY A 115 -7.18 5.23 10.16
C GLY A 115 -8.31 4.64 9.36
N TYR A 116 -9.39 5.40 9.32
CA TYR A 116 -10.58 5.08 8.54
C TYR A 116 -11.11 6.32 7.82
N VAL A 117 -11.90 6.07 6.80
CA VAL A 117 -12.72 7.07 6.11
C VAL A 117 -14.07 6.46 5.78
N ILE A 118 -15.14 7.25 5.92
CA ILE A 118 -16.51 6.87 5.59
C ILE A 118 -17.00 7.76 4.45
N TYR A 119 -17.29 7.15 3.32
CA TYR A 119 -17.89 7.82 2.16
C TYR A 119 -19.41 7.66 2.20
N ALA A 120 -20.11 8.78 2.17
CA ALA A 120 -21.56 8.78 2.04
C ALA A 120 -21.99 8.35 0.64
N PRO A 121 -23.20 7.82 0.48
CA PRO A 121 -23.77 7.50 -0.82
C PRO A 121 -23.79 8.70 -1.76
N THR A 122 -23.56 8.44 -3.04
CA THR A 122 -23.66 9.40 -4.15
C THR A 122 -24.62 8.87 -5.20
N GLU A 123 -24.97 9.67 -6.19
CA GLU A 123 -25.79 9.19 -7.33
C GLU A 123 -25.11 8.06 -8.09
N GLN A 124 -23.77 8.07 -8.17
CA GLN A 124 -22.98 7.06 -8.88
C GLN A 124 -22.71 5.81 -8.02
N ASN A 125 -22.67 5.97 -6.71
CA ASN A 125 -22.51 4.88 -5.75
C ASN A 125 -23.50 5.04 -4.61
N PRO A 126 -24.67 4.36 -4.67
CA PRO A 126 -25.75 4.54 -3.68
C PRO A 126 -25.47 3.84 -2.34
N SER A 127 -24.29 3.31 -2.12
CA SER A 127 -23.89 2.60 -0.91
C SER A 127 -22.96 3.42 -0.04
N TRP A 128 -23.04 3.23 1.28
CA TRP A 128 -22.01 3.66 2.19
C TRP A 128 -20.74 2.80 1.97
N GLN A 129 -19.59 3.44 1.95
CA GLN A 129 -18.31 2.74 1.91
C GLN A 129 -17.47 3.15 3.12
N VAL A 130 -16.88 2.16 3.79
CA VAL A 130 -15.96 2.36 4.90
C VAL A 130 -14.61 1.76 4.52
N ASP A 131 -13.59 2.58 4.49
CA ASP A 131 -12.22 2.13 4.26
C ASP A 131 -11.43 2.19 5.56
N ILE A 132 -10.80 1.09 5.93
CA ILE A 132 -9.88 1.01 7.05
C ILE A 132 -8.49 0.74 6.51
N ALA A 133 -7.53 1.58 6.85
CA ALA A 133 -6.18 1.48 6.30
C ALA A 133 -5.12 1.39 7.40
N LYS A 134 -4.09 0.61 7.12
CA LYS A 134 -2.84 0.56 7.87
C LYS A 134 -1.67 0.52 6.90
N GLY A 135 -0.67 1.37 7.13
CA GLY A 135 0.52 1.41 6.28
C GLY A 135 1.77 1.82 7.02
N LYS A 136 2.91 1.54 6.43
CA LYS A 136 4.22 1.89 6.98
C LYS A 136 5.24 2.17 5.89
N ASN A 137 6.22 3.02 6.20
CA ASN A 137 7.41 3.16 5.36
C ASN A 137 8.30 1.93 5.53
N ILE A 138 8.71 1.35 4.41
CA ILE A 138 9.66 0.23 4.34
C ILE A 138 10.95 0.78 3.75
N SER A 139 12.06 0.59 4.46
CA SER A 139 13.37 1.08 4.04
C SER A 139 13.70 0.63 2.61
N HIS A 140 14.11 1.58 1.78
CA HIS A 140 14.49 1.40 0.37
C HIS A 140 13.39 0.95 -0.59
N CYS A 141 12.15 0.72 -0.08
CA CYS A 141 11.04 0.25 -0.93
C CYS A 141 9.95 1.32 -1.12
N GLY A 142 9.75 2.18 -0.14
CA GLY A 142 8.68 3.16 -0.11
C GLY A 142 7.65 2.87 0.97
N PHE A 143 6.41 3.27 0.73
CA PHE A 143 5.32 3.10 1.68
C PHE A 143 4.38 1.99 1.21
N VAL A 144 4.13 1.03 2.08
CA VAL A 144 3.17 -0.06 1.82
C VAL A 144 1.96 0.12 2.72
N GLN A 145 0.77 0.03 2.14
CA GLN A 145 -0.50 0.12 2.83
C GLN A 145 -1.41 -1.03 2.46
N TYR A 146 -2.09 -1.55 3.46
CA TYR A 146 -3.26 -2.40 3.32
C TYR A 146 -4.50 -1.59 3.63
N GLN A 147 -5.53 -1.73 2.81
CA GLN A 147 -6.83 -1.13 3.01
C GLN A 147 -7.89 -2.21 2.87
N TYR A 148 -8.83 -2.21 3.80
CA TYR A 148 -10.05 -3.01 3.74
C TYR A 148 -11.24 -2.08 3.55
N SER A 149 -12.07 -2.40 2.59
CA SER A 149 -13.29 -1.65 2.26
C SER A 149 -14.51 -2.56 2.30
#